data_80e5dffa343398c8662ffe3bdad78f36
#
_entry.id   80e5dffa343398c8662ffe3bdad78f36
#
_cell.length_a   1.000
_cell.length_b   1.000
_cell.length_c   1.000
_cell.angle_alpha   90.00
_cell.angle_beta   90.00
_cell.angle_gamma   90.00
#
_symmetry.space_group_name_H-M   'P 1'
#
loop_
_entity.id
_entity.type
_entity.pdbx_description
1 polymer ?
#
loop_
_entity_poly.entity_id
_entity_poly.type
_entity_poly.pdbx_seq_one_letter_code
_entity_poly.pdbx_strand_id
1 'polypeptide(L)'
;MQTDRKEALRYLGLGKYEPDPETERLLEECIREAEKAADLRHLIREYPLTIEDDGTIDGGCFRVKSENLKKNLSGCDSVLVMAVTVGAGVDRLLTRYGKLSVAKAVVMQAAAAAMVEAY
;
A
#
# COMPACT_ATOMS: atom_id res chain seq x y z
N MET A 1 3.48 -8.38 -13.52
CA MET A 1 3.62 -8.42 -12.07
C MET A 1 2.50 -9.25 -11.47
N GLN A 2 2.82 -10.10 -10.52
CA GLN A 2 1.84 -10.98 -9.88
C GLN A 2 1.50 -10.47 -8.49
N THR A 3 0.21 -10.24 -8.23
CA THR A 3 -0.26 -9.79 -6.92
C THR A 3 -0.26 -10.96 -5.93
N ASP A 4 0.22 -10.71 -4.71
CA ASP A 4 0.21 -11.75 -3.67
C ASP A 4 -1.20 -11.89 -3.08
N ARG A 5 -1.83 -13.01 -3.37
CA ARG A 5 -3.17 -13.34 -2.89
C ARG A 5 -3.24 -13.37 -1.35
N LYS A 6 -2.21 -13.87 -0.69
CA LYS A 6 -2.17 -13.93 0.78
C LYS A 6 -2.18 -12.53 1.38
N GLU A 7 -1.45 -11.60 0.79
CA GLU A 7 -1.43 -10.21 1.25
C GLU A 7 -2.78 -9.53 1.02
N ALA A 8 -3.43 -9.79 -0.11
CA ALA A 8 -4.78 -9.28 -0.35
C ALA A 8 -5.77 -9.79 0.71
N LEU A 9 -5.69 -11.06 1.08
CA LEU A 9 -6.53 -11.63 2.14
C LEU A 9 -6.21 -10.99 3.50
N ARG A 10 -4.94 -10.69 3.76
CA ARG A 10 -4.55 -10.01 4.99
C ARG A 10 -5.18 -8.61 5.07
N TYR A 11 -5.17 -7.86 3.97
CA TYR A 11 -5.81 -6.54 3.91
C TYR A 11 -7.33 -6.60 4.10
N LEU A 12 -7.95 -7.74 3.76
CA LEU A 12 -9.37 -7.98 4.01
C LEU A 12 -9.67 -8.44 5.43
N GLY A 13 -8.64 -8.64 6.26
CA GLY A 13 -8.81 -9.16 7.61
C GLY A 13 -9.01 -10.68 7.67
N LEU A 14 -8.74 -11.38 6.59
CA LEU A 14 -8.96 -12.83 6.45
C LEU A 14 -7.66 -13.65 6.45
N GLY A 15 -6.56 -13.09 6.96
CA GLY A 15 -5.24 -13.72 6.89
C GLY A 15 -5.13 -15.10 7.54
N LYS A 16 -6.01 -15.42 8.50
CA LYS A 16 -6.02 -16.71 9.21
C LYS A 16 -7.18 -17.62 8.79
N TYR A 17 -8.06 -17.16 7.93
CA TYR A 17 -9.28 -17.87 7.58
C TYR A 17 -9.33 -18.15 6.09
N GLU A 18 -9.90 -19.30 5.74
CA GLU A 18 -10.20 -19.59 4.34
C GLU A 18 -11.41 -18.75 3.92
N PRO A 19 -11.31 -18.00 2.83
CA PRO A 19 -12.46 -17.25 2.32
C PRO A 19 -13.53 -18.22 1.78
N ASP A 20 -14.80 -17.80 1.82
CA ASP A 20 -15.85 -18.57 1.18
C ASP A 20 -15.68 -18.55 -0.36
N PRO A 21 -16.34 -19.49 -1.09
CA PRO A 21 -16.17 -19.55 -2.55
C PRO A 21 -16.54 -18.28 -3.30
N GLU A 22 -17.50 -17.52 -2.81
CA GLU A 22 -17.92 -16.26 -3.42
C GLU A 22 -16.85 -15.19 -3.24
N THR A 23 -16.31 -15.05 -2.03
CA THR A 23 -15.21 -14.11 -1.74
C THR A 23 -13.96 -14.47 -2.53
N GLU A 24 -13.64 -15.76 -2.63
CA GLU A 24 -12.51 -16.25 -3.40
C GLU A 24 -12.61 -15.86 -4.87
N ARG A 25 -13.77 -16.06 -5.47
CA ARG A 25 -14.02 -15.73 -6.87
C ARG A 25 -13.93 -14.21 -7.08
N LEU A 26 -14.51 -13.43 -6.16
CA LEU A 26 -14.48 -11.97 -6.22
C LEU A 26 -13.03 -11.46 -6.10
N LEU A 27 -12.25 -12.05 -5.22
CA LEU A 27 -10.84 -11.70 -5.05
C LEU A 27 -10.03 -11.98 -6.33
N GLU A 28 -10.19 -13.15 -6.92
CA GLU A 28 -9.51 -13.51 -8.16
C GLU A 28 -9.87 -12.56 -9.31
N GLU A 29 -11.14 -12.22 -9.42
CA GLU A 29 -11.63 -11.26 -10.42
C GLU A 29 -11.01 -9.89 -10.23
N CYS A 30 -11.02 -9.38 -8.99
CA CYS A 30 -10.46 -8.07 -8.66
C CYS A 30 -8.95 -8.01 -8.88
N ILE A 31 -8.21 -9.04 -8.51
CA ILE A 31 -6.77 -9.12 -8.77
C ILE A 31 -6.49 -9.04 -10.26
N ARG A 32 -7.23 -9.80 -11.05
CA ARG A 32 -7.07 -9.84 -12.50
C ARG A 32 -7.37 -8.48 -13.15
N GLU A 33 -8.45 -7.83 -12.73
CA GLU A 33 -8.81 -6.50 -13.23
C GLU A 33 -7.78 -5.44 -12.82
N ALA A 34 -7.32 -5.49 -11.56
CA ALA A 34 -6.33 -4.56 -11.05
C ALA A 34 -4.99 -4.70 -11.78
N GLU A 35 -4.53 -5.93 -11.99
CA GLU A 35 -3.27 -6.19 -12.71
C GLU A 35 -3.34 -5.70 -14.16
N LYS A 36 -4.49 -5.86 -14.80
CA LYS A 36 -4.70 -5.39 -16.17
C LYS A 36 -4.72 -3.87 -16.28
N ALA A 37 -5.29 -3.18 -15.29
CA ALA A 37 -5.42 -1.73 -15.28
C ALA A 37 -4.21 -1.01 -14.68
N ALA A 38 -3.33 -1.71 -13.97
CA ALA A 38 -2.24 -1.11 -13.22
C ALA A 38 -1.18 -0.48 -14.13
N ASP A 39 -0.70 0.68 -13.69
CA ASP A 39 0.48 1.34 -14.23
C ASP A 39 1.33 1.71 -13.01
N LEU A 40 2.17 0.78 -12.60
CA LEU A 40 2.97 0.91 -11.39
C LEU A 40 4.15 1.85 -11.63
N ARG A 41 4.23 2.89 -10.81
CA ARG A 41 5.32 3.86 -10.84
C ARG A 41 5.80 4.16 -9.45
N HIS A 42 7.07 4.53 -9.34
CA HIS A 42 7.65 4.92 -8.07
C HIS A 42 8.57 6.12 -8.22
N LEU A 43 8.76 6.81 -7.11
CA LEU A 43 9.72 7.88 -6.97
C LEU A 43 10.45 7.65 -5.65
N ILE A 44 11.78 7.66 -5.68
CA ILE A 44 12.60 7.48 -4.49
C ILE A 44 13.55 8.66 -4.38
N ARG A 45 13.65 9.23 -3.17
CA ARG A 45 14.60 10.30 -2.86
C ARG A 45 15.32 9.99 -1.56
N GLU A 46 16.61 10.26 -1.53
CA GLU A 46 17.41 10.16 -0.32
C GLU A 46 17.57 11.55 0.29
N TYR A 47 17.42 11.63 1.61
CA TYR A 47 17.59 12.85 2.38
C TYR A 47 18.49 12.61 3.57
N PRO A 48 19.31 13.61 3.97
CA PRO A 48 20.02 13.53 5.24
C PRO A 48 19.03 13.45 6.39
N LEU A 49 19.35 12.65 7.40
CA LEU A 49 18.52 12.47 8.57
C LEU A 49 19.18 13.12 9.79
N THR A 50 18.44 13.95 10.51
CA THR A 50 18.88 14.55 11.77
C THR A 50 17.82 14.32 12.82
N ILE A 51 18.25 13.85 14.01
CA ILE A 51 17.39 13.77 15.20
C ILE A 51 17.84 14.90 16.11
N GLU A 52 16.98 15.90 16.30
CA GLU A 52 17.27 17.05 17.14
C GLU A 52 17.21 16.72 18.63
N ASP A 53 17.80 17.58 19.47
CA ASP A 53 17.89 17.36 20.92
C ASP A 53 16.51 17.22 21.60
N ASP A 54 15.48 17.89 21.06
CA ASP A 54 14.11 17.82 21.56
C ASP A 54 13.35 16.58 21.07
N GLY A 55 14.00 15.70 20.29
CA GLY A 55 13.41 14.50 19.73
C GLY A 55 12.74 14.70 18.38
N THR A 56 12.80 15.90 17.79
CA THR A 56 12.29 16.14 16.45
C THR A 56 13.15 15.42 15.42
N ILE A 57 12.49 14.70 14.50
CA ILE A 57 13.14 14.01 13.40
C ILE A 57 12.99 14.86 12.15
N ASP A 58 14.13 15.27 11.57
CA ASP A 58 14.20 16.04 10.34
C ASP A 58 14.75 15.15 9.24
N GLY A 59 13.90 14.75 8.30
CA GLY A 59 14.26 13.94 7.15
C GLY A 59 14.37 14.73 5.84
N GLY A 60 14.52 16.03 5.94
CA GLY A 60 14.66 16.90 4.77
C GLY A 60 13.32 17.34 4.19
N CYS A 61 12.48 16.40 3.83
CA CYS A 61 11.13 16.68 3.28
C CYS A 61 10.04 16.62 4.35
N PHE A 62 10.38 16.24 5.59
CA PHE A 62 9.43 16.17 6.70
C PHE A 62 10.12 16.46 8.02
N ARG A 63 9.33 16.93 9.00
CA ARG A 63 9.75 17.12 10.40
C ARG A 63 8.64 16.61 11.28
N VAL A 64 8.94 15.64 12.14
CA VAL A 64 7.93 15.00 13.00
C VAL A 64 8.54 14.62 14.35
N LYS A 65 7.68 14.46 15.37
CA LYS A 65 8.02 13.85 16.65
C LYS A 65 7.31 12.51 16.74
N SER A 66 8.08 11.43 16.84
CA SER A 66 7.53 10.07 16.98
C SER A 66 8.56 9.19 17.66
N GLU A 67 8.20 8.66 18.81
CA GLU A 67 9.09 7.76 19.56
C GLU A 67 9.35 6.45 18.79
N ASN A 68 8.35 5.92 18.11
CA ASN A 68 8.51 4.72 17.30
C ASN A 68 9.44 4.95 16.12
N LEU A 69 9.25 6.05 15.42
CA LEU A 69 10.10 6.40 14.28
C LEU A 69 11.53 6.69 14.73
N LYS A 70 11.71 7.36 15.86
CA LYS A 70 13.01 7.62 16.45
C LYS A 70 13.77 6.33 16.73
N LYS A 71 13.09 5.33 17.30
CA LYS A 71 13.68 4.01 17.55
C LYS A 71 14.14 3.33 16.27
N ASN A 72 13.28 3.38 15.24
CA ASN A 72 13.56 2.73 13.96
C ASN A 72 14.72 3.39 13.21
N LEU A 73 14.86 4.71 13.34
CA LEU A 73 15.88 5.47 12.63
C LEU A 73 17.13 5.73 13.46
N SER A 74 17.23 5.21 14.66
CA SER A 74 18.40 5.39 15.53
C SER A 74 19.65 4.85 14.85
N GLY A 75 20.71 5.66 14.80
CA GLY A 75 21.96 5.31 14.15
C GLY A 75 22.00 5.48 12.63
N CYS A 76 20.92 5.96 12.03
CA CYS A 76 20.87 6.23 10.60
C CYS A 76 21.34 7.65 10.29
N ASP A 77 22.05 7.83 9.17
CA ASP A 77 22.53 9.12 8.68
C ASP A 77 21.64 9.71 7.60
N SER A 78 20.86 8.86 6.96
CA SER A 78 19.99 9.24 5.85
C SER A 78 18.71 8.42 5.87
N VAL A 79 17.73 8.90 5.11
CA VAL A 79 16.44 8.23 4.95
C VAL A 79 16.07 8.21 3.47
N LEU A 80 15.55 7.08 3.01
CA LEU A 80 14.96 6.96 1.69
C LEU A 80 13.46 7.17 1.83
N VAL A 81 12.94 8.18 1.14
CA VAL A 81 11.50 8.44 1.07
C VAL A 81 11.01 7.98 -0.30
N MET A 82 9.96 7.18 -0.31
CA MET A 82 9.42 6.65 -1.55
C MET A 82 7.93 6.94 -1.67
N ALA A 83 7.49 7.15 -2.89
CA ALA A 83 6.09 7.22 -3.26
C ALA A 83 5.84 6.18 -4.35
N VAL A 84 4.76 5.41 -4.19
CA VAL A 84 4.38 4.36 -5.14
C VAL A 84 2.92 4.56 -5.52
N THR A 85 2.60 4.39 -6.80
CA THR A 85 1.23 4.43 -7.27
C THR A 85 0.92 3.22 -8.15
N VAL A 86 -0.32 2.77 -8.12
CA VAL A 86 -0.84 1.77 -9.06
C VAL A 86 -1.37 2.39 -10.35
N GLY A 87 -1.41 3.73 -10.41
CA GLY A 87 -1.86 4.47 -11.58
C GLY A 87 -3.36 4.77 -11.58
N ALA A 88 -3.74 5.70 -12.45
CA ALA A 88 -5.11 6.20 -12.52
C ALA A 88 -6.13 5.15 -12.98
N GLY A 89 -5.71 4.11 -13.70
CA GLY A 89 -6.60 3.04 -14.13
C GLY A 89 -7.22 2.27 -12.98
N VAL A 90 -6.44 1.96 -11.96
CA VAL A 90 -6.94 1.29 -10.74
C VAL A 90 -7.81 2.24 -9.94
N ASP A 91 -7.43 3.51 -9.83
CA ASP A 91 -8.24 4.53 -9.14
C ASP A 91 -9.62 4.65 -9.77
N ARG A 92 -9.72 4.62 -11.10
CA ARG A 92 -11.00 4.65 -11.81
C ARG A 92 -11.84 3.41 -11.50
N LEU A 93 -11.22 2.24 -11.40
CA LEU A 93 -11.93 1.00 -11.00
C LEU A 93 -12.49 1.12 -9.58
N LEU A 94 -11.70 1.63 -8.65
CA LEU A 94 -12.13 1.85 -7.26
C LEU A 94 -13.33 2.80 -7.17
N THR A 95 -13.27 3.92 -7.89
CA THR A 95 -14.37 4.89 -7.94
C THR A 95 -15.63 4.27 -8.54
N ARG A 96 -15.49 3.55 -9.63
CA ARG A 96 -16.62 2.88 -10.32
C ARG A 96 -17.30 1.86 -9.42
N TYR A 97 -16.53 0.96 -8.80
CA TYR A 97 -17.10 -0.08 -7.95
C TYR A 97 -17.63 0.46 -6.63
N GLY A 98 -17.07 1.55 -6.13
CA GLY A 98 -17.62 2.25 -4.96
C GLY A 98 -19.07 2.68 -5.13
N LYS A 99 -19.48 2.93 -6.37
CA LYS A 99 -20.87 3.30 -6.71
C LYS A 99 -21.75 2.10 -7.05
N LEU A 100 -21.18 0.99 -7.51
CA LEU A 100 -21.92 -0.17 -8.02
C LEU A 100 -22.00 -1.33 -7.03
N SER A 101 -20.93 -1.58 -6.28
CA SER A 101 -20.85 -2.71 -5.36
C SER A 101 -19.81 -2.43 -4.27
N VAL A 102 -20.28 -2.19 -3.07
CA VAL A 102 -19.41 -1.93 -1.91
C VAL A 102 -18.45 -3.13 -1.66
N ALA A 103 -18.98 -4.34 -1.75
CA ALA A 103 -18.18 -5.56 -1.55
C ALA A 103 -17.04 -5.63 -2.57
N LYS A 104 -17.30 -5.38 -3.84
CA LYS A 104 -16.29 -5.41 -4.89
C LYS A 104 -15.27 -4.27 -4.72
N ALA A 105 -15.71 -3.09 -4.29
CA ALA A 105 -14.81 -1.96 -4.01
C ALA A 105 -13.83 -2.30 -2.89
N VAL A 106 -14.29 -2.91 -1.80
CA VAL A 106 -13.44 -3.32 -0.67
C VAL A 106 -12.39 -4.35 -1.11
N VAL A 107 -12.82 -5.35 -1.86
CA VAL A 107 -11.90 -6.39 -2.35
C VAL A 107 -10.90 -5.82 -3.37
N MET A 108 -11.34 -4.93 -4.24
CA MET A 108 -10.47 -4.24 -5.20
C MET A 108 -9.40 -3.40 -4.48
N GLN A 109 -9.78 -2.71 -3.42
CA GLN A 109 -8.84 -1.92 -2.63
C GLN A 109 -7.77 -2.81 -1.97
N ALA A 110 -8.17 -3.97 -1.44
CA ALA A 110 -7.24 -4.93 -0.87
C ALA A 110 -6.26 -5.48 -1.94
N ALA A 111 -6.76 -5.76 -3.13
CA ALA A 111 -5.94 -6.22 -4.25
C ALA A 111 -4.93 -5.14 -4.67
N ALA A 112 -5.37 -3.88 -4.77
CA ALA A 112 -4.50 -2.76 -5.10
C ALA A 112 -3.41 -2.53 -4.05
N ALA A 113 -3.75 -2.63 -2.76
CA ALA A 113 -2.81 -2.49 -1.66
C ALA A 113 -1.74 -3.59 -1.71
N ALA A 114 -2.15 -4.83 -1.93
CA ALA A 114 -1.23 -5.96 -2.06
C ALA A 114 -0.29 -5.79 -3.26
N MET A 115 -0.79 -5.23 -4.35
CA MET A 115 0.00 -4.96 -5.54
C MET A 115 1.09 -3.91 -5.28
N VAL A 116 0.75 -2.82 -4.59
CA VAL A 116 1.72 -1.78 -4.21
C VAL A 116 2.79 -2.36 -3.31
N GLU A 117 2.41 -3.18 -2.34
CA GLU A 117 3.35 -3.81 -1.40
C GLU A 117 4.32 -4.75 -2.13
N ALA A 118 3.86 -5.47 -3.14
CA ALA A 118 4.69 -6.39 -3.91
C ALA A 118 5.65 -5.67 -4.88
N TYR A 119 5.33 -4.46 -5.27
CA TYR A 119 6.13 -3.67 -6.20
C TYR A 119 7.39 -3.12 -5.56
#